data_89ac00f1e7965cb26e9fb6403abf8508
#
_entry.id   89ac00f1e7965cb26e9fb6403abf8508
#
_cell.length_a   1.000
_cell.length_b   1.000
_cell.length_c   1.000
_cell.angle_alpha   90.00
_cell.angle_beta   90.00
_cell.angle_gamma   90.00
#
_symmetry.space_group_name_H-M   'P 1'
#
loop_
_entity.id
_entity.type
_entity.pdbx_description
1 polymer ?
#
loop_
_entity_poly.entity_id
_entity_poly.type
_entity_poly.pdbx_seq_one_letter_code
_entity_poly.pdbx_strand_id
1 'polypeptide(L)'
;MCTAAAYKTKDFYFGRTLDYEFSYGDEIAVTPRNYVFDFRHAGKLENHYAIIGMAHVAGDYPLYYDAINEKELGMAGLNFVGNAAYAAADENSSCENGTCGIAKTKVAQFEFIPWILSLCATVAEAKEKLNRILLVDTPFSSQLPVAQLHWIDSRQK
;
A
#
# COMPACT_ATOMS: atom_id res chain seq x y z
N MET A 1 -1.60 -14.70 -13.00
CA MET A 1 -2.50 -14.42 -11.84
C MET A 1 -1.66 -14.52 -10.58
N CYS A 2 -1.64 -13.49 -9.74
CA CYS A 2 -0.85 -13.49 -8.52
C CYS A 2 -1.55 -14.27 -7.40
N THR A 3 -0.76 -14.96 -6.58
CA THR A 3 -1.24 -15.69 -5.39
C THR A 3 -0.44 -15.20 -4.18
N ALA A 4 -1.10 -14.99 -3.05
CA ALA A 4 -0.44 -14.67 -1.79
C ALA A 4 -0.90 -15.62 -0.69
N ALA A 5 0.00 -15.96 0.20
CA ALA A 5 -0.29 -16.83 1.33
C ALA A 5 0.46 -16.41 2.59
N ALA A 6 -0.21 -16.59 3.72
CA ALA A 6 0.40 -16.54 5.04
C ALA A 6 0.32 -17.93 5.66
N TYR A 7 1.43 -18.44 6.16
CA TYR A 7 1.51 -19.78 6.71
C TYR A 7 2.29 -19.79 8.02
N LYS A 8 1.72 -20.38 9.05
CA LYS A 8 2.31 -20.48 10.39
C LYS A 8 2.60 -21.92 10.75
N THR A 9 3.87 -22.16 11.11
CA THR A 9 4.33 -23.41 11.75
C THR A 9 4.97 -23.04 13.09
N LYS A 10 6.20 -23.51 13.33
CA LYS A 10 7.10 -22.97 14.35
C LYS A 10 7.46 -21.52 14.04
N ASP A 11 7.70 -21.24 12.76
CA ASP A 11 7.99 -19.91 12.22
C ASP A 11 6.79 -19.42 11.39
N PHE A 12 6.78 -18.14 11.06
CA PHE A 12 5.75 -17.51 10.25
C PHE A 12 6.31 -17.16 8.88
N TYR A 13 5.55 -17.49 7.85
CA TYR A 13 5.89 -17.22 6.45
C TYR A 13 4.79 -16.40 5.81
N PHE A 14 5.19 -15.38 5.10
CA PHE A 14 4.32 -14.58 4.25
C PHE A 14 4.99 -14.42 2.90
N GLY A 15 4.28 -14.67 1.82
CA GLY A 15 4.83 -14.58 0.49
C GLY A 15 3.77 -14.47 -0.59
N ARG A 16 4.21 -14.10 -1.78
CA ARG A 16 3.35 -14.01 -2.96
C ARG A 16 4.12 -14.43 -4.21
N THR A 17 3.40 -14.79 -5.27
CA THR A 17 3.94 -14.94 -6.62
C THR A 17 3.72 -13.65 -7.40
N LEU A 18 4.76 -13.15 -8.08
CA LEU A 18 4.67 -12.01 -8.99
C LEU A 18 4.54 -12.55 -10.41
N ASP A 19 3.30 -12.80 -10.85
CA ASP A 19 3.02 -13.40 -12.14
C ASP A 19 2.75 -12.33 -13.19
N TYR A 20 3.82 -11.81 -13.79
CA TYR A 20 3.79 -10.91 -14.94
C TYR A 20 4.41 -11.56 -16.15
N GLU A 21 4.01 -11.15 -17.35
CA GLU A 21 4.57 -11.62 -18.61
C GLU A 21 5.95 -11.03 -18.91
N PHE A 22 6.29 -9.91 -18.25
CA PHE A 22 7.56 -9.20 -18.38
C PHE A 22 7.91 -8.48 -17.08
N SER A 23 9.20 -8.17 -16.86
CA SER A 23 9.64 -7.38 -15.71
C SER A 23 9.59 -5.89 -16.06
N TYR A 24 9.16 -5.09 -15.08
CA TYR A 24 9.24 -3.63 -15.13
C TYR A 24 10.57 -3.09 -14.59
N GLY A 25 11.56 -3.95 -14.36
CA GLY A 25 12.78 -3.61 -13.64
C GLY A 25 12.60 -3.76 -12.13
N ASP A 26 12.10 -4.94 -11.74
CA ASP A 26 11.80 -5.24 -10.36
C ASP A 26 13.08 -5.39 -9.55
N GLU A 27 13.14 -4.75 -8.40
CA GLU A 27 14.30 -4.76 -7.52
C GLU A 27 13.89 -4.77 -6.04
N ILE A 28 14.84 -5.14 -5.17
CA ILE A 28 14.62 -5.05 -3.72
C ILE A 28 14.92 -3.61 -3.30
N ALA A 29 13.89 -2.91 -2.85
CA ALA A 29 14.00 -1.56 -2.34
C ALA A 29 13.96 -1.55 -0.81
N VAL A 30 14.82 -0.71 -0.21
CA VAL A 30 14.84 -0.45 1.23
C VAL A 30 14.58 1.02 1.47
N THR A 31 13.53 1.34 2.20
CA THR A 31 13.30 2.70 2.70
C THR A 31 13.65 2.76 4.18
N PRO A 32 14.73 3.47 4.56
CA PRO A 32 15.11 3.64 5.95
C PRO A 32 14.11 4.53 6.69
N ARG A 33 14.15 4.54 8.03
CA ARG A 33 13.20 5.29 8.89
C ARG A 33 13.10 6.79 8.60
N ASN A 34 14.11 7.38 7.99
CA ASN A 34 14.20 8.81 7.66
C ASN A 34 14.09 9.09 6.15
N TYR A 35 13.70 8.10 5.36
CA TYR A 35 13.30 8.35 3.98
C TYR A 35 12.03 9.21 3.99
N VAL A 36 12.00 10.28 3.21
CA VAL A 36 10.83 11.18 3.19
C VAL A 36 9.84 10.69 2.14
N PHE A 37 8.74 10.11 2.58
CA PHE A 37 7.62 9.88 1.68
C PHE A 37 6.86 11.18 1.45
N ASP A 38 6.70 11.57 0.18
CA ASP A 38 5.84 12.69 -0.22
C ASP A 38 4.58 12.11 -0.89
N PHE A 39 3.59 11.80 -0.05
CA PHE A 39 2.33 11.21 -0.49
C PHE A 39 1.47 12.23 -1.24
N ARG A 40 0.90 11.83 -2.36
CA ARG A 40 0.11 12.70 -3.28
C ARG A 40 -0.99 13.49 -2.59
N HIS A 41 -1.63 12.88 -1.60
CA HIS A 41 -2.79 13.47 -0.91
C HIS A 41 -2.63 13.52 0.61
N ALA A 42 -1.75 12.70 1.19
CA ALA A 42 -1.56 12.60 2.63
C ALA A 42 -0.39 13.46 3.16
N GLY A 43 0.34 14.15 2.25
CA GLY A 43 1.46 15.01 2.62
C GLY A 43 2.74 14.26 2.94
N LYS A 44 3.70 14.96 3.52
CA LYS A 44 5.03 14.41 3.82
C LYS A 44 5.06 13.62 5.12
N LEU A 45 5.78 12.50 5.09
CA LEU A 45 6.06 11.67 6.24
C LEU A 45 7.58 11.47 6.35
N GLU A 46 8.19 12.11 7.34
CA GLU A 46 9.65 12.15 7.51
C GLU A 46 10.18 11.07 8.48
N ASN A 47 9.32 10.55 9.34
CA ASN A 47 9.68 9.52 10.32
C ASN A 47 8.65 8.40 10.29
N HIS A 48 9.12 7.19 10.02
CA HIS A 48 8.28 6.02 9.87
C HIS A 48 9.07 4.74 10.14
N TYR A 49 8.40 3.61 10.15
CA TYR A 49 9.08 2.31 10.21
C TYR A 49 9.88 2.07 8.92
N ALA A 50 11.08 1.49 9.07
CA ALA A 50 11.84 1.05 7.91
C ALA A 50 11.09 -0.07 7.17
N ILE A 51 11.16 -0.05 5.84
CA ILE A 51 10.45 -0.98 4.95
C ILE A 51 11.44 -1.60 3.99
N ILE A 52 11.28 -2.89 3.73
CA ILE A 52 12.00 -3.63 2.68
C ILE A 52 11.00 -4.43 1.87
N GLY A 53 11.14 -4.45 0.55
CA GLY A 53 10.25 -5.22 -0.30
C GLY A 53 10.65 -5.23 -1.76
N MET A 54 9.89 -5.96 -2.56
CA MET A 54 10.01 -5.96 -4.02
C MET A 54 9.26 -4.76 -4.57
N ALA A 55 9.94 -3.97 -5.40
CA ALA A 55 9.39 -2.75 -5.96
C ALA A 55 9.87 -2.50 -7.39
N HIS A 56 9.11 -1.69 -8.12
CA HIS A 56 9.63 -0.91 -9.24
C HIS A 56 10.00 0.48 -8.72
N VAL A 57 11.26 0.88 -8.86
CA VAL A 57 11.71 2.21 -8.43
C VAL A 57 11.60 3.20 -9.59
N ALA A 58 10.73 4.18 -9.46
CA ALA A 58 10.48 5.21 -10.46
C ALA A 58 10.71 6.60 -9.87
N GLY A 59 11.74 7.32 -10.38
CA GLY A 59 12.06 8.67 -9.90
C GLY A 59 12.35 8.70 -8.39
N ASP A 60 13.17 7.78 -7.91
CA ASP A 60 13.51 7.57 -6.49
C ASP A 60 12.33 7.16 -5.58
N TYR A 61 11.14 6.92 -6.13
CA TYR A 61 9.98 6.45 -5.39
C TYR A 61 9.78 4.93 -5.55
N PRO A 62 9.74 4.16 -4.44
CA PRO A 62 9.52 2.72 -4.50
C PRO A 62 8.03 2.38 -4.66
N LEU A 63 7.64 1.91 -5.82
CA LEU A 63 6.33 1.34 -6.08
C LEU A 63 6.33 -0.12 -5.63
N TYR A 64 6.03 -0.35 -4.36
CA TYR A 64 6.07 -1.69 -3.77
C TYR A 64 4.97 -2.60 -4.31
N TYR A 65 5.36 -3.80 -4.75
CA TYR A 65 4.45 -4.91 -5.04
C TYR A 65 4.08 -5.68 -3.78
N ASP A 66 5.08 -5.88 -2.93
CA ASP A 66 4.99 -6.44 -1.58
C ASP A 66 6.13 -5.90 -0.73
N ALA A 67 5.92 -5.82 0.56
CA ALA A 67 6.94 -5.35 1.48
C ALA A 67 6.63 -5.82 2.91
N ILE A 68 7.65 -5.72 3.76
CA ILE A 68 7.56 -5.91 5.20
C ILE A 68 8.22 -4.73 5.90
N ASN A 69 7.67 -4.31 7.02
CA ASN A 69 8.31 -3.30 7.85
C ASN A 69 9.12 -3.93 9.00
N GLU A 70 9.91 -3.12 9.66
CA GLU A 70 10.74 -3.53 10.80
C GLU A 70 9.95 -4.04 12.03
N LYS A 71 8.62 -3.92 12.02
CA LYS A 71 7.70 -4.47 13.02
C LYS A 71 7.08 -5.80 12.59
N GLU A 72 7.61 -6.40 11.53
CA GLU A 72 7.17 -7.68 10.99
C GLU A 72 5.74 -7.66 10.42
N LEU A 73 5.19 -6.48 10.13
CA LEU A 73 3.96 -6.38 9.37
C LEU A 73 4.30 -6.49 7.89
N GLY A 74 3.78 -7.52 7.22
CA GLY A 74 3.91 -7.74 5.78
C GLY A 74 2.65 -7.35 5.04
N MET A 75 2.80 -6.83 3.82
CA MET A 75 1.70 -6.48 2.94
C MET A 75 2.03 -6.79 1.49
N ALA A 76 1.08 -7.29 0.73
CA ALA A 76 1.23 -7.58 -0.70
C ALA A 76 0.03 -7.09 -1.49
N GLY A 77 0.31 -6.51 -2.67
CA GLY A 77 -0.69 -6.14 -3.66
C GLY A 77 -0.84 -7.24 -4.71
N LEU A 78 -2.07 -7.53 -5.10
CA LEU A 78 -2.42 -8.53 -6.10
C LEU A 78 -3.35 -7.90 -7.14
N ASN A 79 -3.21 -8.28 -8.42
CA ASN A 79 -4.08 -7.82 -9.48
C ASN A 79 -5.54 -8.21 -9.24
N PHE A 80 -6.43 -7.24 -9.40
CA PHE A 80 -7.88 -7.39 -9.24
C PHE A 80 -8.64 -6.70 -10.37
N VAL A 81 -8.16 -6.88 -11.56
CA VAL A 81 -8.65 -6.20 -12.77
C VAL A 81 -10.14 -6.42 -12.98
N GLY A 82 -10.86 -5.32 -13.23
CA GLY A 82 -12.32 -5.32 -13.40
C GLY A 82 -13.14 -5.37 -12.13
N ASN A 83 -12.49 -5.49 -10.94
CA ASN A 83 -13.20 -5.62 -9.67
C ASN A 83 -12.75 -4.59 -8.61
N ALA A 84 -11.58 -3.96 -8.77
CA ALA A 84 -11.16 -2.89 -7.88
C ALA A 84 -11.93 -1.60 -8.20
N ALA A 85 -12.47 -0.98 -7.18
CA ALA A 85 -13.10 0.34 -7.26
C ALA A 85 -12.42 1.31 -6.28
N TYR A 86 -12.03 2.46 -6.78
CA TYR A 86 -11.45 3.55 -5.99
C TYR A 86 -12.35 4.77 -6.10
N ALA A 87 -12.31 5.62 -5.09
CA ALA A 87 -12.98 6.92 -5.16
C ALA A 87 -12.23 7.85 -6.14
N ALA A 88 -12.94 8.77 -6.75
CA ALA A 88 -12.32 9.78 -7.56
C ALA A 88 -11.43 10.69 -6.70
N ALA A 89 -10.25 11.09 -7.22
CA ALA A 89 -9.30 11.88 -6.45
C ALA A 89 -9.85 13.27 -6.05
N ASP A 90 -10.78 13.83 -6.84
CA ASP A 90 -11.47 15.09 -6.60
C ASP A 90 -12.75 14.93 -5.74
N GLU A 91 -13.19 13.70 -5.49
CA GLU A 91 -14.35 13.43 -4.67
C GLU A 91 -14.13 13.92 -3.24
N ASN A 92 -14.89 14.94 -2.85
CA ASN A 92 -14.90 15.40 -1.48
C ASN A 92 -15.70 14.41 -0.62
N SER A 93 -15.01 13.68 0.26
CA SER A 93 -15.61 12.75 1.21
C SER A 93 -16.46 13.42 2.31
N SER A 94 -17.01 14.60 2.02
CA SER A 94 -17.81 15.38 2.94
C SER A 94 -19.28 15.30 2.55
N CYS A 95 -20.04 14.55 3.35
CA CYS A 95 -21.49 14.61 3.43
C CYS A 95 -22.29 13.95 2.30
N GLU A 96 -22.42 12.62 2.30
CA GLU A 96 -23.65 12.02 1.77
C GLU A 96 -24.79 12.21 2.81
N ASN A 97 -25.90 12.77 2.33
CA ASN A 97 -27.17 12.90 3.07
C ASN A 97 -27.16 13.64 4.43
N GLY A 98 -26.38 14.71 4.56
CA GLY A 98 -26.47 15.59 5.75
C GLY A 98 -25.79 15.05 7.01
N THR A 99 -25.17 13.87 6.97
CA THR A 99 -24.35 13.34 8.07
C THR A 99 -22.88 13.54 7.71
N CYS A 100 -22.26 14.53 8.33
CA CYS A 100 -20.84 14.82 8.14
C CYS A 100 -20.01 13.74 8.84
N GLY A 101 -19.50 12.78 8.08
CA GLY A 101 -18.56 11.76 8.57
C GLY A 101 -17.19 12.37 8.90
N ILE A 102 -16.37 11.64 9.64
CA ILE A 102 -14.97 12.01 9.90
C ILE A 102 -14.27 12.15 8.54
N ALA A 103 -13.64 13.31 8.29
CA ALA A 103 -12.86 13.53 7.08
C ALA A 103 -11.80 12.43 6.94
N LYS A 104 -11.85 11.68 5.83
CA LYS A 104 -10.91 10.59 5.56
C LYS A 104 -9.66 11.14 4.87
N THR A 105 -8.49 10.62 5.25
CA THR A 105 -7.25 10.88 4.55
C THR A 105 -7.26 10.18 3.20
N LYS A 106 -7.10 10.92 2.11
CA LYS A 106 -6.96 10.33 0.77
C LYS A 106 -5.58 9.71 0.62
N VAL A 107 -5.52 8.50 0.08
CA VAL A 107 -4.28 7.76 -0.20
C VAL A 107 -4.39 7.21 -1.62
N ALA A 108 -3.41 7.51 -2.46
CA ALA A 108 -3.37 6.93 -3.80
C ALA A 108 -3.13 5.41 -3.71
N GLN A 109 -3.74 4.65 -4.62
CA GLN A 109 -3.69 3.18 -4.53
C GLN A 109 -2.25 2.63 -4.58
N PHE A 110 -1.33 3.27 -5.33
CA PHE A 110 0.07 2.86 -5.40
C PHE A 110 0.87 3.20 -4.12
N GLU A 111 0.37 4.10 -3.29
CA GLU A 111 0.96 4.52 -2.02
C GLU A 111 0.46 3.68 -0.84
N PHE A 112 -0.50 2.80 -1.06
CA PHE A 112 -1.19 2.14 0.04
C PHE A 112 -0.27 1.21 0.85
N ILE A 113 0.60 0.43 0.20
CA ILE A 113 1.60 -0.42 0.88
C ILE A 113 2.55 0.42 1.74
N PRO A 114 3.29 1.40 1.17
CA PRO A 114 4.21 2.21 1.99
C PRO A 114 3.47 3.04 3.04
N TRP A 115 2.25 3.49 2.80
CA TRP A 115 1.48 4.26 3.78
C TRP A 115 1.11 3.42 5.00
N ILE A 116 0.57 2.21 4.82
CA ILE A 116 0.23 1.30 5.91
C ILE A 116 1.49 0.86 6.66
N LEU A 117 2.51 0.37 5.95
CA LEU A 117 3.72 -0.17 6.56
C LEU A 117 4.56 0.90 7.27
N SER A 118 4.46 2.15 6.87
CA SER A 118 5.09 3.28 7.54
C SER A 118 4.50 3.57 8.92
N LEU A 119 3.19 3.38 9.09
CA LEU A 119 2.44 3.87 10.24
C LEU A 119 1.94 2.78 11.18
N CYS A 120 1.89 1.53 10.73
CA CYS A 120 1.27 0.44 11.48
C CYS A 120 2.31 -0.63 11.86
N ALA A 121 2.26 -1.08 13.10
CA ALA A 121 3.07 -2.20 13.58
C ALA A 121 2.29 -3.52 13.57
N THR A 122 0.98 -3.47 13.48
CA THR A 122 0.09 -4.65 13.59
C THR A 122 -1.05 -4.60 12.58
N VAL A 123 -1.61 -5.77 12.26
CA VAL A 123 -2.84 -5.89 11.45
C VAL A 123 -4.02 -5.16 12.10
N ALA A 124 -4.09 -5.13 13.43
CA ALA A 124 -5.15 -4.43 14.15
C ALA A 124 -5.06 -2.90 13.93
N GLU A 125 -3.85 -2.34 14.00
CA GLU A 125 -3.62 -0.92 13.70
C GLU A 125 -3.92 -0.61 12.23
N ALA A 126 -3.52 -1.50 11.31
CA ALA A 126 -3.86 -1.34 9.89
C ALA A 126 -5.37 -1.30 9.68
N LYS A 127 -6.14 -2.21 10.29
CA LYS A 127 -7.61 -2.20 10.24
C LYS A 127 -8.23 -0.92 10.80
N GLU A 128 -7.69 -0.39 11.90
CA GLU A 128 -8.16 0.89 12.44
C GLU A 128 -7.89 2.04 11.47
N LYS A 129 -6.70 2.06 10.85
CA LYS A 129 -6.35 3.08 9.86
C LYS A 129 -7.25 3.02 8.63
N LEU A 130 -7.63 1.82 8.16
CA LEU A 130 -8.53 1.65 7.01
C LEU A 130 -9.86 2.38 7.17
N ASN A 131 -10.39 2.49 8.39
CA ASN A 131 -11.63 3.22 8.65
C ASN A 131 -11.49 4.74 8.44
N ARG A 132 -10.26 5.24 8.39
CA ARG A 132 -9.93 6.68 8.33
C ARG A 132 -9.32 7.11 7.01
N ILE A 133 -9.24 6.22 6.03
CA ILE A 133 -8.70 6.52 4.71
C ILE A 133 -9.75 6.35 3.62
N LEU A 134 -9.46 6.99 2.50
CA LEU A 134 -10.14 6.80 1.24
C LEU A 134 -9.09 6.50 0.17
N LEU A 135 -9.14 5.31 -0.41
CA LEU A 135 -8.28 4.98 -1.54
C LEU A 135 -8.81 5.66 -2.80
N VAL A 136 -7.93 6.39 -3.48
CA VAL A 136 -8.29 7.19 -4.65
C VAL A 136 -7.56 6.73 -5.90
N ASP A 137 -8.18 6.96 -7.05
CA ASP A 137 -7.75 6.58 -8.40
C ASP A 137 -6.69 7.51 -8.99
N THR A 138 -5.61 7.75 -8.26
CA THR A 138 -4.52 8.63 -8.70
C THR A 138 -3.46 7.84 -9.44
N PRO A 139 -3.16 8.12 -10.73
CA PRO A 139 -2.06 7.49 -11.43
C PRO A 139 -0.71 7.97 -10.89
N PHE A 140 0.30 7.11 -10.91
CA PHE A 140 1.66 7.54 -10.57
C PHE A 140 2.21 8.52 -11.60
N SER A 141 2.04 8.18 -12.88
CA SER A 141 2.41 9.02 -14.03
C SER A 141 1.53 8.65 -15.23
N SER A 142 1.70 9.38 -16.35
CA SER A 142 1.04 9.04 -17.62
C SER A 142 1.45 7.67 -18.17
N GLN A 143 2.65 7.19 -17.82
CA GLN A 143 3.18 5.89 -18.24
C GLN A 143 2.81 4.76 -17.25
N LEU A 144 2.51 5.11 -16.01
CA LEU A 144 2.13 4.20 -14.94
C LEU A 144 0.72 4.56 -14.44
N PRO A 145 -0.32 4.08 -15.15
CA PRO A 145 -1.72 4.39 -14.85
C PRO A 145 -2.17 3.73 -13.54
N VAL A 146 -3.40 3.99 -13.16
CA VAL A 146 -4.04 3.39 -11.98
C VAL A 146 -4.05 1.87 -12.10
N ALA A 147 -3.40 1.19 -11.17
CA ALA A 147 -3.43 -0.26 -11.07
C ALA A 147 -4.65 -0.71 -10.25
N GLN A 148 -5.38 -1.68 -10.78
CA GLN A 148 -6.51 -2.28 -10.08
C GLN A 148 -6.01 -3.41 -9.19
N LEU A 149 -5.95 -3.17 -7.88
CA LEU A 149 -5.35 -4.05 -6.89
C LEU A 149 -6.32 -4.37 -5.76
N HIS A 150 -6.08 -5.50 -5.13
CA HIS A 150 -6.48 -5.80 -3.76
C HIS A 150 -5.24 -6.17 -2.94
N TRP A 151 -5.33 -6.15 -1.63
CA TRP A 151 -4.19 -6.34 -0.75
C TRP A 151 -4.47 -7.37 0.34
N ILE A 152 -3.40 -8.04 0.74
CA ILE A 152 -3.35 -8.89 1.92
C ILE A 152 -2.28 -8.37 2.86
N ASP A 153 -2.60 -8.30 4.13
CA ASP A 153 -1.68 -7.98 5.21
C ASP A 153 -1.57 -9.15 6.19
N SER A 154 -0.38 -9.35 6.75
CA SER A 154 -0.12 -10.44 7.66
C SER A 154 1.04 -10.14 8.60
N ARG A 155 1.01 -10.75 9.79
CA ARG A 155 2.05 -10.62 10.81
C ARG A 155 2.15 -11.88 11.65
N GLN A 156 3.38 -12.21 12.08
CA GLN A 156 3.60 -13.15 13.19
C GLN A 156 3.06 -12.54 14.50
N LYS A 157 2.26 -13.32 15.25
CA LYS A 157 1.81 -12.96 16.61
C LYS A 157 2.84 -13.38 17.63
#